data_227008a7f8b4866fb7a01ad585cf63c3
#
_entry.id   227008a7f8b4866fb7a01ad585cf63c3
#
_cell.length_a   1.000
_cell.length_b   1.000
_cell.length_c   1.000
_cell.angle_alpha   90.00
_cell.angle_beta   90.00
_cell.angle_gamma   90.00
#
_symmetry.space_group_name_H-M   'P 1'
#
loop_
_entity.id
_entity.type
_entity.pdbx_description
1 polymer ?
#
loop_
_entity_poly.entity_id
_entity_poly.type
_entity_poly.pdbx_seq_one_letter_code
_entity_poly.pdbx_strand_id
1 'polypeptide(L)'
;TETLYVFGAGTTPDILTRYYLHQKGLSYSLNYSFTTPGEISQGLLAGQIQTAVLAEPFLSVILRKDSTLSIKTSLNNPDSTSPGFAQTAIVYAPSLNDKRTLLDSLLNESCQFAVSQPQKAIDILESRNIFAPGTLTPESIERCRINYLSTGEAKESILDFLRLIEQYEPKAIGGKLPDNGFISGEQ
;
A
#
# COMPACT_ATOMS: atom_id res chain seq x y z
N THR A 1 20.55 -16.91 -8.96
CA THR A 1 19.68 -15.76 -8.62
C THR A 1 18.43 -16.31 -7.96
N GLU A 2 18.10 -15.82 -6.77
CA GLU A 2 16.91 -16.23 -6.03
C GLU A 2 15.64 -15.70 -6.73
N THR A 3 14.55 -16.47 -6.69
CA THR A 3 13.28 -16.06 -7.30
C THR A 3 12.42 -15.30 -6.29
N LEU A 4 11.91 -14.14 -6.69
CA LEU A 4 10.96 -13.34 -5.92
C LEU A 4 9.60 -13.32 -6.65
N TYR A 5 8.60 -13.85 -6.01
CA TYR A 5 7.23 -13.89 -6.56
C TYR A 5 6.49 -12.58 -6.27
N VAL A 6 5.96 -11.97 -7.32
CA VAL A 6 5.30 -10.65 -7.27
C VAL A 6 3.96 -10.75 -8.01
N PHE A 7 2.90 -10.18 -7.44
CA PHE A 7 1.61 -10.08 -8.11
C PHE A 7 1.40 -8.71 -8.75
N GLY A 8 0.52 -8.65 -9.73
CA GLY A 8 0.09 -7.40 -10.33
C GLY A 8 1.21 -6.67 -11.08
N ALA A 9 1.79 -7.31 -12.10
CA ALA A 9 2.77 -6.66 -12.98
C ALA A 9 2.30 -5.27 -13.42
N GLY A 10 3.15 -4.25 -13.29
CA GLY A 10 2.84 -2.84 -13.57
C GLY A 10 2.01 -2.12 -12.50
N THR A 11 1.67 -2.79 -11.39
CA THR A 11 0.98 -2.16 -10.25
C THR A 11 1.95 -1.72 -9.15
N THR A 12 1.44 -1.03 -8.13
CA THR A 12 2.24 -0.52 -7.01
C THR A 12 3.18 -1.57 -6.37
N PRO A 13 2.74 -2.79 -6.04
CA PRO A 13 3.64 -3.81 -5.48
C PRO A 13 4.82 -4.14 -6.38
N ASP A 14 4.60 -4.26 -7.68
CA ASP A 14 5.66 -4.52 -8.65
C ASP A 14 6.61 -3.33 -8.80
N ILE A 15 6.08 -2.13 -8.96
CA ILE A 15 6.87 -0.89 -9.10
C ILE A 15 7.76 -0.70 -7.88
N LEU A 16 7.22 -0.81 -6.67
CA LEU A 16 7.97 -0.67 -5.43
C LEU A 16 9.02 -1.80 -5.25
N THR A 17 8.72 -2.99 -5.71
CA THR A 17 9.69 -4.11 -5.71
C THR A 17 10.88 -3.77 -6.61
N ARG A 18 10.64 -3.39 -7.86
CA ARG A 18 11.71 -3.04 -8.82
C ARG A 18 12.53 -1.85 -8.32
N TYR A 19 11.88 -0.84 -7.77
CA TYR A 19 12.54 0.30 -7.13
C TYR A 19 13.45 -0.13 -5.99
N TYR A 20 12.92 -0.91 -5.03
CA TYR A 20 13.67 -1.39 -3.88
C TYR A 20 14.92 -2.20 -4.30
N LEU A 21 14.74 -3.16 -5.20
CA LEU A 21 15.85 -3.99 -5.68
C LEU A 21 16.94 -3.14 -6.34
N HIS A 22 16.55 -2.17 -7.15
CA HIS A 22 17.48 -1.24 -7.80
C HIS A 22 18.22 -0.39 -6.77
N GLN A 23 17.52 0.21 -5.81
CA GLN A 23 18.12 1.06 -4.77
C GLN A 23 19.11 0.30 -3.87
N LYS A 24 18.84 -0.97 -3.60
CA LYS A 24 19.70 -1.81 -2.75
C LYS A 24 20.75 -2.61 -3.52
N GLY A 25 20.80 -2.47 -4.84
CA GLY A 25 21.72 -3.26 -5.68
C GLY A 25 21.47 -4.79 -5.58
N LEU A 26 20.22 -5.18 -5.31
CA LEU A 26 19.84 -6.59 -5.15
C LEU A 26 19.41 -7.19 -6.49
N SER A 27 19.79 -8.43 -6.74
CA SER A 27 19.43 -9.16 -7.96
C SER A 27 18.55 -10.35 -7.61
N TYR A 28 17.29 -10.28 -8.05
CA TYR A 28 16.29 -11.35 -7.98
C TYR A 28 15.73 -11.64 -9.37
N SER A 29 15.31 -12.87 -9.61
CA SER A 29 14.47 -13.21 -10.76
C SER A 29 13.01 -12.96 -10.39
N LEU A 30 12.38 -11.94 -10.96
CA LEU A 30 10.97 -11.65 -10.68
C LEU A 30 10.08 -12.65 -11.41
N ASN A 31 9.11 -13.21 -10.70
CA ASN A 31 8.16 -14.20 -11.22
C ASN A 31 6.72 -13.74 -10.95
N TYR A 32 5.94 -13.64 -12.00
CA TYR A 32 4.54 -13.17 -11.98
C TYR A 32 3.54 -14.29 -12.30
N SER A 33 3.92 -15.55 -12.10
CA SER A 33 3.04 -16.70 -12.39
C SER A 33 1.81 -16.79 -11.48
N PHE A 34 1.90 -16.22 -10.27
CA PHE A 34 0.76 -16.05 -9.38
C PHE A 34 0.13 -14.67 -9.62
N THR A 35 -1.14 -14.62 -9.94
CA THR A 35 -1.81 -13.39 -10.36
C THR A 35 -2.46 -12.63 -9.21
N THR A 36 -2.69 -13.30 -8.09
CA THR A 36 -3.36 -12.74 -6.92
C THR A 36 -2.56 -12.92 -5.63
N PRO A 37 -2.73 -12.02 -4.64
CA PRO A 37 -2.13 -12.19 -3.32
C PRO A 37 -2.56 -13.50 -2.62
N GLY A 38 -3.77 -13.97 -2.90
CA GLY A 38 -4.30 -15.23 -2.35
C GLY A 38 -3.52 -16.45 -2.86
N GLU A 39 -3.22 -16.50 -4.15
CA GLU A 39 -2.41 -17.57 -4.75
C GLU A 39 -0.99 -17.58 -4.19
N ILE A 40 -0.34 -16.41 -4.06
CA ILE A 40 0.96 -16.27 -3.43
C ILE A 40 0.92 -16.77 -1.98
N SER A 41 -0.12 -16.38 -1.22
CA SER A 41 -0.31 -16.83 0.16
C SER A 41 -0.40 -18.35 0.27
N GLN A 42 -1.14 -19.00 -0.64
CA GLN A 42 -1.24 -20.45 -0.70
C GLN A 42 0.10 -21.10 -1.07
N GLY A 43 0.83 -20.55 -2.04
CA GLY A 43 2.13 -21.02 -2.44
C GLY A 43 3.18 -21.00 -1.32
N LEU A 44 3.19 -19.89 -0.52
CA LEU A 44 4.03 -19.77 0.66
C LEU A 44 3.66 -20.82 1.74
N LEU A 45 2.38 -20.93 2.09
CA LEU A 45 1.90 -21.87 3.11
C LEU A 45 2.09 -23.34 2.68
N ALA A 46 2.07 -23.62 1.40
CA ALA A 46 2.34 -24.96 0.86
C ALA A 46 3.84 -25.26 0.70
N GLY A 47 4.74 -24.31 0.99
CA GLY A 47 6.18 -24.45 0.80
C GLY A 47 6.62 -24.52 -0.67
N GLN A 48 5.73 -24.18 -1.61
CA GLN A 48 6.03 -24.18 -3.05
C GLN A 48 6.91 -23.01 -3.48
N ILE A 49 6.81 -21.90 -2.75
CA ILE A 49 7.62 -20.70 -2.95
C ILE A 49 8.20 -20.24 -1.62
N GLN A 50 9.36 -19.57 -1.65
CA GLN A 50 10.11 -19.20 -0.45
C GLN A 50 10.13 -17.70 -0.18
N THR A 51 10.06 -16.88 -1.23
CA THR A 51 10.17 -15.42 -1.13
C THR A 51 9.13 -14.76 -2.02
N ALA A 52 8.30 -13.89 -1.45
CA ALA A 52 7.25 -13.23 -2.20
C ALA A 52 6.93 -11.84 -1.66
N VAL A 53 6.24 -11.06 -2.48
CA VAL A 53 5.65 -9.76 -2.10
C VAL A 53 4.19 -9.97 -1.76
N LEU A 54 3.80 -9.48 -0.59
CA LEU A 54 2.40 -9.49 -0.12
C LEU A 54 2.03 -8.15 0.49
N ALA A 55 0.74 -7.84 0.40
CA ALA A 55 0.13 -6.69 1.07
C ALA A 55 -0.82 -7.16 2.18
N GLU A 56 -1.18 -6.26 3.07
CA GLU A 56 -2.26 -6.50 4.02
C GLU A 56 -3.63 -6.63 3.29
N PRO A 57 -4.54 -7.44 3.77
CA PRO A 57 -4.50 -8.28 4.98
C PRO A 57 -3.86 -9.66 4.79
N PHE A 58 -3.47 -10.03 3.57
CA PHE A 58 -2.94 -11.37 3.26
C PHE A 58 -1.67 -11.69 4.06
N LEU A 59 -0.79 -10.69 4.24
CA LEU A 59 0.43 -10.83 5.03
C LEU A 59 0.11 -11.26 6.47
N SER A 60 -0.79 -10.55 7.15
CA SER A 60 -1.20 -10.89 8.52
C SER A 60 -1.80 -12.28 8.63
N VAL A 61 -2.61 -12.67 7.65
CA VAL A 61 -3.26 -13.99 7.64
C VAL A 61 -2.22 -15.11 7.55
N ILE A 62 -1.21 -14.99 6.67
CA ILE A 62 -0.21 -16.05 6.52
C ILE A 62 0.76 -16.12 7.70
N LEU A 63 1.17 -14.97 8.27
CA LEU A 63 2.07 -14.94 9.42
C LEU A 63 1.46 -15.60 10.67
N ARG A 64 0.12 -15.58 10.80
CA ARG A 64 -0.57 -16.30 11.88
C ARG A 64 -0.70 -17.80 11.59
N LYS A 65 -0.77 -18.20 10.33
CA LYS A 65 -0.90 -19.60 9.95
C LYS A 65 0.42 -20.34 9.99
N ASP A 66 1.52 -19.63 9.74
CA ASP A 66 2.86 -20.21 9.72
C ASP A 66 3.86 -19.25 10.40
N SER A 67 4.24 -19.60 11.63
CA SER A 67 5.19 -18.83 12.43
C SER A 67 6.64 -18.92 11.95
N THR A 68 6.95 -19.73 10.95
CA THR A 68 8.29 -19.81 10.33
C THR A 68 8.49 -18.72 9.30
N LEU A 69 7.40 -18.13 8.79
CA LEU A 69 7.44 -17.00 7.87
C LEU A 69 7.83 -15.71 8.59
N SER A 70 8.63 -14.90 7.93
CA SER A 70 9.06 -13.60 8.48
C SER A 70 9.05 -12.50 7.43
N ILE A 71 8.86 -11.26 7.87
CA ILE A 71 8.94 -10.08 7.02
C ILE A 71 10.42 -9.71 6.82
N LYS A 72 10.88 -9.71 5.59
CA LYS A 72 12.25 -9.32 5.24
C LYS A 72 12.40 -7.79 5.19
N THR A 73 11.43 -7.10 4.64
CA THR A 73 11.42 -5.63 4.52
C THR A 73 10.03 -5.10 4.20
N SER A 74 9.81 -3.80 4.45
CA SER A 74 8.64 -3.07 3.98
C SER A 74 9.00 -2.31 2.70
N LEU A 75 8.28 -2.56 1.61
CA LEU A 75 8.50 -1.88 0.34
C LEU A 75 7.96 -0.45 0.32
N ASN A 76 6.97 -0.15 1.17
CA ASN A 76 6.45 1.21 1.27
C ASN A 76 7.37 2.16 2.02
N ASN A 77 8.20 1.63 2.90
CA ASN A 77 9.20 2.40 3.66
C ASN A 77 10.44 1.53 3.89
N PRO A 78 11.25 1.33 2.85
CA PRO A 78 12.45 0.50 2.94
C PRO A 78 13.55 1.14 3.81
N ASP A 79 13.52 2.46 3.93
CA ASP A 79 14.39 3.22 4.82
C ASP A 79 13.50 3.87 5.89
N SER A 80 13.69 3.51 7.14
CA SER A 80 12.88 3.98 8.27
C SER A 80 12.81 5.52 8.44
N THR A 81 13.64 6.24 7.71
CA THR A 81 13.69 7.72 7.68
C THR A 81 12.69 8.34 6.68
N SER A 82 12.18 7.57 5.72
CA SER A 82 11.18 8.06 4.75
C SER A 82 9.77 7.97 5.32
N PRO A 83 8.89 8.96 5.09
CA PRO A 83 7.48 8.87 5.46
C PRO A 83 6.72 7.79 4.67
N GLY A 84 7.30 7.23 3.61
CA GLY A 84 6.66 6.30 2.68
C GLY A 84 6.05 7.02 1.49
N PHE A 85 5.39 6.26 0.62
CA PHE A 85 4.76 6.76 -0.58
C PHE A 85 3.26 6.99 -0.38
N ALA A 86 2.72 8.07 -0.97
CA ALA A 86 1.27 8.30 -1.04
C ALA A 86 0.65 7.31 -2.04
N GLN A 87 0.15 6.19 -1.55
CA GLN A 87 -0.37 5.09 -2.38
C GLN A 87 -1.87 5.20 -2.69
N THR A 88 -2.61 5.99 -1.93
CA THR A 88 -4.07 6.11 -2.06
C THR A 88 -4.47 7.57 -2.07
N ALA A 89 -5.28 7.96 -3.05
CA ALA A 89 -5.93 9.27 -3.10
C ALA A 89 -7.44 9.11 -2.95
N ILE A 90 -8.05 9.98 -2.17
CA ILE A 90 -9.51 10.07 -2.07
C ILE A 90 -9.96 11.18 -3.02
N VAL A 91 -10.84 10.81 -3.94
CA VAL A 91 -11.43 11.76 -4.91
C VAL A 91 -12.92 11.83 -4.70
N TYR A 92 -13.49 13.01 -4.85
CA TYR A 92 -14.93 13.22 -4.74
C TYR A 92 -15.44 14.12 -5.87
N ALA A 93 -16.73 13.97 -6.16
CA ALA A 93 -17.37 14.72 -7.22
C ALA A 93 -17.40 16.23 -6.90
N PRO A 94 -17.38 17.13 -7.91
CA PRO A 94 -17.48 18.57 -7.71
C PRO A 94 -18.70 19.01 -6.91
N SER A 95 -19.79 18.23 -6.93
CA SER A 95 -20.98 18.47 -6.12
C SER A 95 -20.78 18.40 -4.61
N LEU A 96 -19.62 17.94 -4.15
CA LEU A 96 -19.24 17.88 -2.74
C LEU A 96 -18.24 18.96 -2.32
N ASN A 97 -17.91 19.91 -3.21
CA ASN A 97 -16.93 20.97 -2.92
C ASN A 97 -17.32 21.82 -1.69
N ASP A 98 -18.60 22.09 -1.50
CA ASP A 98 -19.12 22.80 -0.32
C ASP A 98 -18.97 22.02 1.00
N LYS A 99 -18.73 20.72 0.92
CA LYS A 99 -18.52 19.81 2.06
C LYS A 99 -17.07 19.41 2.27
N ARG A 100 -16.16 19.94 1.47
CA ARG A 100 -14.74 19.55 1.46
C ARG A 100 -14.13 19.59 2.86
N THR A 101 -14.23 20.72 3.56
CA THR A 101 -13.65 20.88 4.90
C THR A 101 -14.21 19.86 5.90
N LEU A 102 -15.50 19.56 5.82
CA LEU A 102 -16.12 18.54 6.66
C LEU A 102 -15.58 17.14 6.33
N LEU A 103 -15.48 16.82 5.04
CA LEU A 103 -14.96 15.52 4.59
C LEU A 103 -13.50 15.33 5.01
N ASP A 104 -12.68 16.38 4.85
CA ASP A 104 -11.28 16.35 5.27
C ASP A 104 -11.15 16.11 6.79
N SER A 105 -11.97 16.80 7.60
CA SER A 105 -11.99 16.58 9.05
C SER A 105 -12.38 15.15 9.42
N LEU A 106 -13.46 14.63 8.83
CA LEU A 106 -13.94 13.27 9.11
C LEU A 106 -12.94 12.20 8.67
N LEU A 107 -12.27 12.38 7.54
CA LEU A 107 -11.25 11.47 7.06
C LEU A 107 -10.03 11.47 7.97
N ASN A 108 -9.56 12.65 8.37
CA ASN A 108 -8.45 12.78 9.31
C ASN A 108 -8.78 12.13 10.66
N GLU A 109 -9.95 12.42 11.24
CA GLU A 109 -10.41 11.81 12.48
C GLU A 109 -10.51 10.29 12.38
N SER A 110 -11.01 9.77 11.25
CA SER A 110 -11.12 8.33 11.00
C SER A 110 -9.75 7.67 10.92
N CYS A 111 -8.78 8.28 10.22
CA CYS A 111 -7.41 7.78 10.15
C CYS A 111 -6.73 7.79 11.53
N GLN A 112 -6.87 8.89 12.28
CA GLN A 112 -6.34 9.00 13.64
C GLN A 112 -6.96 7.97 14.59
N PHE A 113 -8.28 7.74 14.48
CA PHE A 113 -8.96 6.71 15.27
C PHE A 113 -8.42 5.32 14.96
N ALA A 114 -8.26 4.97 13.68
CA ALA A 114 -7.73 3.68 13.28
C ALA A 114 -6.32 3.42 13.84
N VAL A 115 -5.47 4.43 13.88
CA VAL A 115 -4.09 4.32 14.39
C VAL A 115 -4.03 4.33 15.91
N SER A 116 -4.80 5.20 16.57
CA SER A 116 -4.76 5.35 18.03
C SER A 116 -5.56 4.27 18.79
N GLN A 117 -6.56 3.68 18.15
CA GLN A 117 -7.43 2.66 18.73
C GLN A 117 -7.63 1.47 17.75
N PRO A 118 -6.55 0.80 17.32
CA PRO A 118 -6.61 -0.17 16.23
C PRO A 118 -7.56 -1.33 16.51
N GLN A 119 -7.60 -1.85 17.75
CA GLN A 119 -8.53 -2.93 18.06
C GLN A 119 -9.98 -2.50 17.92
N LYS A 120 -10.34 -1.31 18.40
CA LYS A 120 -11.73 -0.81 18.24
C LYS A 120 -12.10 -0.55 16.77
N ALA A 121 -11.14 -0.10 15.97
CA ALA A 121 -11.36 0.06 14.54
C ALA A 121 -11.62 -1.31 13.88
N ILE A 122 -10.85 -2.32 14.24
CA ILE A 122 -11.05 -3.71 13.79
C ILE A 122 -12.42 -4.22 14.19
N ASP A 123 -12.81 -4.07 15.46
CA ASP A 123 -14.12 -4.52 15.97
C ASP A 123 -15.29 -3.89 15.19
N ILE A 124 -15.15 -2.60 14.82
CA ILE A 124 -16.15 -1.90 13.98
C ILE A 124 -16.19 -2.51 12.57
N LEU A 125 -15.04 -2.74 11.93
CA LEU A 125 -14.95 -3.30 10.58
C LEU A 125 -15.53 -4.72 10.53
N GLU A 126 -15.25 -5.54 11.54
CA GLU A 126 -15.78 -6.89 11.67
C GLU A 126 -17.29 -6.89 11.96
N SER A 127 -17.76 -6.04 12.87
CA SER A 127 -19.20 -5.94 13.20
C SER A 127 -20.05 -5.48 12.01
N ARG A 128 -19.44 -4.75 11.08
CA ARG A 128 -20.08 -4.30 9.83
C ARG A 128 -19.83 -5.25 8.64
N ASN A 129 -19.23 -6.41 8.88
CA ASN A 129 -18.88 -7.40 7.85
C ASN A 129 -18.04 -6.84 6.70
N ILE A 130 -17.20 -5.81 6.96
CA ILE A 130 -16.24 -5.27 5.98
C ILE A 130 -15.05 -6.23 5.86
N PHE A 131 -14.61 -6.77 6.99
CA PHE A 131 -13.64 -7.85 7.06
C PHE A 131 -14.19 -9.02 7.87
N ALA A 132 -13.82 -10.24 7.50
CA ALA A 132 -14.13 -11.41 8.31
C ALA A 132 -13.37 -11.35 9.64
N PRO A 133 -13.97 -11.86 10.74
CA PRO A 133 -13.32 -11.90 12.05
C PRO A 133 -11.93 -12.51 12.01
N GLY A 134 -10.99 -11.83 12.65
CA GLY A 134 -9.61 -12.26 12.72
C GLY A 134 -8.79 -12.06 11.42
N THR A 135 -9.30 -11.34 10.41
CA THR A 135 -8.52 -11.00 9.22
C THR A 135 -7.47 -9.94 9.51
N LEU A 136 -7.83 -8.93 10.29
CA LEU A 136 -6.95 -7.84 10.70
C LEU A 136 -6.43 -8.05 12.13
N THR A 137 -5.30 -7.43 12.42
CA THR A 137 -4.71 -7.31 13.75
C THR A 137 -4.21 -5.88 13.98
N PRO A 138 -3.99 -5.44 15.23
CA PRO A 138 -3.38 -4.14 15.49
C PRO A 138 -2.06 -3.93 14.74
N GLU A 139 -1.22 -4.96 14.64
CA GLU A 139 0.05 -4.89 13.90
C GLU A 139 -0.18 -4.76 12.39
N SER A 140 -1.29 -5.30 11.84
CA SER A 140 -1.64 -5.09 10.42
C SER A 140 -2.01 -3.63 10.15
N ILE A 141 -2.74 -2.99 11.07
CA ILE A 141 -3.07 -1.56 11.00
C ILE A 141 -1.79 -0.72 11.06
N GLU A 142 -0.88 -1.04 11.98
CA GLU A 142 0.41 -0.35 12.09
C GLU A 142 1.23 -0.46 10.80
N ARG A 143 1.29 -1.66 10.19
CA ARG A 143 2.00 -1.87 8.91
C ARG A 143 1.37 -1.14 7.73
N CYS A 144 0.06 -0.90 7.76
CA CYS A 144 -0.61 -0.09 6.75
C CYS A 144 -0.17 1.39 6.77
N ARG A 145 0.41 1.87 7.88
CA ARG A 145 0.88 3.25 8.04
C ARG A 145 -0.18 4.28 7.65
N ILE A 146 -1.39 4.07 8.13
CA ILE A 146 -2.52 4.95 7.84
C ILE A 146 -2.20 6.35 8.35
N ASN A 147 -2.23 7.31 7.45
CA ASN A 147 -2.07 8.73 7.74
C ASN A 147 -2.90 9.54 6.73
N TYR A 148 -3.62 10.52 7.20
CA TYR A 148 -4.32 11.46 6.34
C TYR A 148 -3.46 12.71 6.14
N LEU A 149 -3.31 13.12 4.90
CA LEU A 149 -2.70 14.38 4.51
C LEU A 149 -3.66 15.11 3.57
N SER A 150 -3.83 16.40 3.78
CA SER A 150 -4.51 17.25 2.81
C SER A 150 -3.75 17.26 1.47
N THR A 151 -4.42 17.62 0.40
CA THR A 151 -3.78 17.67 -0.94
C THR A 151 -2.56 18.59 -0.94
N GLY A 152 -2.61 19.73 -0.24
CA GLY A 152 -1.47 20.65 -0.15
C GLY A 152 -0.26 20.04 0.56
N GLU A 153 -0.50 19.37 1.69
CA GLU A 153 0.56 18.68 2.46
C GLU A 153 1.13 17.47 1.71
N ALA A 154 0.29 16.74 0.97
CA ALA A 154 0.68 15.53 0.26
C ALA A 154 1.31 15.80 -1.12
N LYS A 155 1.25 17.03 -1.64
CA LYS A 155 1.60 17.35 -3.03
C LYS A 155 2.96 16.79 -3.47
N GLU A 156 4.02 17.07 -2.74
CA GLU A 156 5.36 16.58 -3.10
C GLU A 156 5.46 15.06 -3.02
N SER A 157 4.88 14.44 -1.99
CA SER A 157 4.85 12.98 -1.85
C SER A 157 4.09 12.28 -2.99
N ILE A 158 3.00 12.90 -3.46
CA ILE A 158 2.26 12.43 -4.63
C ILE A 158 3.11 12.55 -5.89
N LEU A 159 3.74 13.71 -6.11
CA LEU A 159 4.60 13.93 -7.27
C LEU A 159 5.80 12.99 -7.29
N ASP A 160 6.42 12.74 -6.15
CA ASP A 160 7.54 11.80 -6.03
C ASP A 160 7.11 10.37 -6.38
N PHE A 161 5.92 9.97 -5.93
CA PHE A 161 5.38 8.67 -6.29
C PHE A 161 5.03 8.58 -7.78
N LEU A 162 4.47 9.62 -8.37
CA LEU A 162 4.20 9.67 -9.82
C LEU A 162 5.49 9.64 -10.64
N ARG A 163 6.57 10.32 -10.22
CA ARG A 163 7.91 10.23 -10.86
C ARG A 163 8.46 8.80 -10.79
N LEU A 164 8.25 8.13 -9.66
CA LEU A 164 8.62 6.72 -9.52
C LEU A 164 7.84 5.83 -10.49
N ILE A 165 6.54 6.03 -10.63
CA ILE A 165 5.71 5.31 -11.60
C ILE A 165 6.16 5.61 -13.03
N GLU A 166 6.45 6.88 -13.37
CA GLU A 166 6.96 7.26 -14.70
C GLU A 166 8.25 6.50 -15.03
N GLN A 167 9.15 6.36 -14.07
CA GLN A 167 10.42 5.67 -14.27
C GLN A 167 10.26 4.16 -14.51
N TYR A 168 9.37 3.50 -13.78
CA TYR A 168 9.26 2.04 -13.78
C TYR A 168 8.10 1.49 -14.62
N GLU A 169 7.02 2.25 -14.76
CA GLU A 169 5.83 1.86 -15.52
C GLU A 169 5.10 3.10 -16.08
N PRO A 170 5.70 3.82 -17.04
CA PRO A 170 5.14 5.09 -17.54
C PRO A 170 3.72 4.94 -18.12
N LYS A 171 3.37 3.76 -18.63
CA LYS A 171 2.03 3.52 -19.18
C LYS A 171 0.93 3.59 -18.11
N ALA A 172 1.26 3.33 -16.85
CA ALA A 172 0.30 3.40 -15.75
C ALA A 172 -0.22 4.83 -15.49
N ILE A 173 0.53 5.86 -15.91
CA ILE A 173 0.15 7.27 -15.79
C ILE A 173 -0.03 7.96 -17.16
N GLY A 174 -0.32 7.19 -18.21
CA GLY A 174 -0.52 7.73 -19.56
C GLY A 174 0.76 8.15 -20.28
N GLY A 175 1.93 7.69 -19.83
CA GLY A 175 3.23 7.88 -20.49
C GLY A 175 4.00 9.12 -20.09
N LYS A 176 3.43 10.02 -19.29
CA LYS A 176 4.07 11.25 -18.80
C LYS A 176 3.46 11.71 -17.48
N LEU A 177 4.22 12.49 -16.73
CA LEU A 177 3.70 13.16 -15.54
C LEU A 177 2.52 14.07 -15.88
N PRO A 178 1.51 14.14 -14.99
CA PRO A 178 0.45 15.12 -15.15
C PRO A 178 0.98 16.55 -15.04
N ASP A 179 0.22 17.51 -15.57
CA ASP A 179 0.54 18.93 -15.46
C ASP A 179 0.36 19.46 -14.02
N ASN A 180 0.85 20.67 -13.78
CA ASN A 180 0.80 21.30 -12.45
C ASN A 180 -0.63 21.54 -11.90
N GLY A 181 -1.65 21.48 -12.75
CA GLY A 181 -3.05 21.62 -12.37
C GLY A 181 -3.69 20.33 -11.87
N PHE A 182 -3.04 19.19 -12.07
CA PHE A 182 -3.58 17.88 -11.66
C PHE A 182 -3.73 17.73 -10.14
N ILE A 183 -2.77 18.26 -9.39
CA ILE A 183 -2.81 18.27 -7.92
C ILE A 183 -3.15 19.70 -7.47
N SER A 184 -4.27 20.22 -7.91
CA SER A 184 -4.77 21.52 -7.47
C SER A 184 -5.73 21.35 -6.30
N GLY A 185 -5.19 21.42 -5.11
CA GLY A 185 -6.00 21.46 -3.88
C GLY A 185 -6.39 22.86 -3.40
N GLU A 186 -6.04 23.89 -4.16
CA GLU A 186 -6.32 25.29 -3.83
C GLU A 186 -7.11 25.94 -4.97
N GLN A 187 -8.42 25.92 -4.87
CA GLN A 187 -9.31 26.96 -5.40
C GLN A 187 -10.23 27.39 -4.27
#